data_493f8dfed14925e3605703c6108d2fff
#
_entry.id   493f8dfed14925e3605703c6108d2fff
#
_cell.length_a   1.000
_cell.length_b   1.000
_cell.length_c   1.000
_cell.angle_alpha   90.00
_cell.angle_beta   90.00
_cell.angle_gamma   90.00
#
_symmetry.space_group_name_H-M   'P 1'
#
loop_
_entity.id
_entity.type
_entity.pdbx_description
1 polymer ?
#
loop_
_entity_poly.entity_id
_entity_poly.type
_entity_poly.pdbx_seq_one_letter_code
_entity_poly.pdbx_strand_id
1 'polypeptide(L)'
;MKLVTFAVPTPLGMVNRLGALLDGDQNGRIADLTASYAAYLAAETDEPTPRELANLRTPPDMIGWLQGAHKSREAAEQGLAFARRRLALESTPVGLEGARLAYARAEIRLLAPLPRPRTMRDFSIYEEHMTQVEGGSGQKRPAWYRWPPYYKGNPDSFRGPEDTVPYPYYTQKLDLEPEIGIVIGREGSNLTIEQAGDYIAGYTILMDCSARDGHEREPFGPSKRKDFCNILGPCLVTPDEIDEGNLRVRVIVDGETWFEGNTGHRRNFTPAHLVAFSSDQETIHPGDLIGTGTVGLGCSMDMHRWPQVGQTFTIEVEGIGSLTHQIVKGEQVTDYVLKGMDGFIPAP
;
A
#
# COMPACT_ATOMS: atom_id res chain seq x y z
N MET A 1 12.32 6.45 -7.38
CA MET A 1 11.08 6.82 -8.13
C MET A 1 9.85 6.69 -7.25
N LYS A 2 8.80 7.51 -7.50
CA LYS A 2 7.47 7.36 -6.88
C LYS A 2 6.47 6.88 -7.93
N LEU A 3 6.15 5.60 -7.89
CA LEU A 3 5.30 4.91 -8.86
C LEU A 3 3.83 4.93 -8.42
N VAL A 4 2.92 5.09 -9.38
CA VAL A 4 1.48 5.12 -9.14
C VAL A 4 0.73 4.24 -10.13
N THR A 5 -0.32 3.60 -9.66
CA THR A 5 -1.36 3.04 -10.52
C THR A 5 -2.48 4.07 -10.61
N PHE A 6 -2.89 4.42 -11.82
CA PHE A 6 -3.93 5.41 -12.04
C PHE A 6 -4.89 4.97 -13.14
N ALA A 7 -6.09 5.53 -13.15
CA ALA A 7 -7.09 5.26 -14.18
C ALA A 7 -7.40 6.54 -14.96
N VAL A 8 -7.46 6.39 -16.28
CA VAL A 8 -7.78 7.47 -17.22
C VAL A 8 -9.18 7.24 -17.77
N PRO A 9 -10.07 8.26 -17.78
CA PRO A 9 -11.37 8.13 -18.43
C PRO A 9 -11.21 8.08 -19.96
N THR A 10 -11.88 7.12 -20.58
CA THR A 10 -11.94 6.94 -22.03
C THR A 10 -13.39 6.75 -22.48
N PRO A 11 -13.70 6.88 -23.79
CA PRO A 11 -15.05 6.56 -24.28
C PRO A 11 -15.50 5.12 -24.00
N LEU A 12 -14.58 4.20 -23.72
CA LEU A 12 -14.86 2.79 -23.39
C LEU A 12 -14.86 2.52 -21.88
N GLY A 13 -14.71 3.54 -21.03
CA GLY A 13 -14.65 3.44 -19.59
C GLY A 13 -13.27 3.81 -19.02
N MET A 14 -13.05 3.49 -17.76
CA MET A 14 -11.75 3.76 -17.09
C MET A 14 -10.70 2.74 -17.52
N VAL A 15 -9.52 3.22 -17.89
CA VAL A 15 -8.39 2.39 -18.29
C VAL A 15 -7.25 2.58 -17.29
N ASN A 16 -6.81 1.49 -16.67
CA ASN A 16 -5.70 1.51 -15.71
C ASN A 16 -4.36 1.68 -16.44
N ARG A 17 -3.49 2.47 -15.83
CA ARG A 17 -2.14 2.78 -16.31
C ARG A 17 -1.14 2.75 -15.16
N LEU A 18 0.12 2.49 -15.49
CA LEU A 18 1.24 2.64 -14.59
C LEU A 18 1.94 3.97 -14.88
N GLY A 19 2.21 4.75 -13.83
CA GLY A 19 2.87 6.04 -13.95
C GLY A 19 3.90 6.30 -12.87
N ALA A 20 4.54 7.46 -12.98
CA ALA A 20 5.42 7.99 -11.97
C ALA A 20 5.11 9.47 -11.71
N LEU A 21 5.23 9.89 -10.45
CA LEU A 21 5.10 11.30 -10.06
C LEU A 21 6.29 12.09 -10.64
N LEU A 22 5.99 13.12 -11.44
CA LEU A 22 7.02 13.90 -12.12
C LEU A 22 7.84 14.78 -11.17
N ASP A 23 7.15 15.41 -10.21
CA ASP A 23 7.73 16.38 -9.29
C ASP A 23 7.85 15.81 -7.86
N GLY A 24 7.64 14.49 -7.69
CA GLY A 24 7.63 13.82 -6.39
C GLY A 24 6.42 14.15 -5.51
N ASP A 25 5.54 15.04 -5.96
CA ASP A 25 4.30 15.44 -5.28
C ASP A 25 3.12 14.61 -5.80
N GLN A 26 2.38 13.99 -4.90
CA GLN A 26 1.18 13.22 -5.22
C GLN A 26 0.05 14.04 -5.86
N ASN A 27 0.05 15.36 -5.71
CA ASN A 27 -0.89 16.29 -6.32
C ASN A 27 -0.38 16.88 -7.65
N GLY A 28 0.85 16.58 -8.01
CA GLY A 28 1.49 17.03 -9.23
C GLY A 28 1.07 16.24 -10.48
N ARG A 29 1.88 16.38 -11.52
CA ARG A 29 1.68 15.64 -12.77
C ARG A 29 2.20 14.22 -12.68
N ILE A 30 1.55 13.30 -13.41
CA ILE A 30 1.90 11.89 -13.50
C ILE A 30 2.34 11.59 -14.94
N ALA A 31 3.56 11.05 -15.12
CA ALA A 31 3.99 10.50 -16.38
C ALA A 31 3.36 9.12 -16.61
N ASP A 32 2.83 8.85 -17.77
CA ASP A 32 2.46 7.51 -18.22
C ASP A 32 3.73 6.78 -18.68
N LEU A 33 4.15 5.77 -17.95
CA LEU A 33 5.43 5.10 -18.19
C LEU A 33 5.43 4.32 -19.51
N THR A 34 4.35 3.66 -19.87
CA THR A 34 4.25 2.91 -21.13
C THR A 34 4.32 3.86 -22.33
N ALA A 35 3.51 4.93 -22.31
CA ALA A 35 3.49 5.91 -23.38
C ALA A 35 4.83 6.66 -23.52
N SER A 36 5.42 7.02 -22.38
CA SER A 36 6.69 7.75 -22.34
C SER A 36 7.85 6.90 -22.83
N TYR A 37 7.90 5.62 -22.46
CA TYR A 37 8.95 4.72 -22.91
C TYR A 37 8.78 4.36 -24.40
N ALA A 38 7.55 4.12 -24.88
CA ALA A 38 7.30 3.94 -26.31
C ALA A 38 7.74 5.15 -27.15
N ALA A 39 7.45 6.36 -26.66
CA ALA A 39 7.86 7.59 -27.33
C ALA A 39 9.39 7.79 -27.33
N TYR A 40 10.06 7.44 -26.23
CA TYR A 40 11.53 7.43 -26.15
C TYR A 40 12.13 6.46 -27.17
N LEU A 41 11.66 5.22 -27.22
CA LEU A 41 12.15 4.21 -28.16
C LEU A 41 11.99 4.67 -29.60
N ALA A 42 10.82 5.19 -29.97
CA ALA A 42 10.55 5.66 -31.33
C ALA A 42 11.35 6.90 -31.74
N ALA A 43 11.74 7.77 -30.79
CA ALA A 43 12.40 9.03 -31.09
C ALA A 43 13.93 8.97 -30.98
N GLU A 44 14.47 8.12 -30.10
CA GLU A 44 15.89 8.15 -29.70
C GLU A 44 16.60 6.80 -29.87
N THR A 45 15.94 5.78 -30.44
CA THR A 45 16.55 4.45 -30.66
C THR A 45 16.16 3.88 -32.04
N ASP A 46 16.83 2.79 -32.45
CA ASP A 46 16.52 2.03 -33.67
C ASP A 46 15.51 0.91 -33.42
N GLU A 47 14.71 0.97 -32.32
CA GLU A 47 13.76 -0.07 -31.99
C GLU A 47 12.63 -0.15 -33.05
N PRO A 48 12.47 -1.27 -33.75
CA PRO A 48 11.47 -1.39 -34.82
C PRO A 48 10.06 -1.58 -34.28
N THR A 49 9.90 -1.99 -33.03
CA THR A 49 8.62 -2.30 -32.37
C THR A 49 8.48 -1.59 -31.02
N PRO A 50 8.54 -0.22 -31.01
CA PRO A 50 8.63 0.55 -29.77
C PRO A 50 7.40 0.35 -28.86
N ARG A 51 6.21 0.14 -29.41
CA ARG A 51 4.98 -0.10 -28.64
C ARG A 51 5.02 -1.46 -27.93
N GLU A 52 5.38 -2.51 -28.65
CA GLU A 52 5.43 -3.88 -28.15
C GLU A 52 6.48 -3.99 -27.04
N LEU A 53 7.66 -3.41 -27.27
CA LEU A 53 8.71 -3.40 -26.25
C LEU A 53 8.31 -2.57 -25.03
N ALA A 54 7.62 -1.44 -25.20
CA ALA A 54 7.12 -0.65 -24.08
C ALA A 54 6.06 -1.40 -23.29
N ASN A 55 5.11 -2.07 -23.95
CA ASN A 55 4.13 -2.91 -23.26
C ASN A 55 4.77 -4.07 -22.48
N LEU A 56 5.89 -4.60 -22.95
CA LEU A 56 6.64 -5.64 -22.24
C LEU A 56 7.43 -5.11 -21.05
N ARG A 57 8.05 -3.92 -21.18
CA ARG A 57 8.96 -3.36 -20.16
C ARG A 57 8.27 -2.47 -19.14
N THR A 58 7.28 -1.73 -19.57
CA THR A 58 6.47 -0.83 -18.75
C THR A 58 4.99 -1.13 -18.93
N PRO A 59 4.53 -2.36 -18.60
CA PRO A 59 3.12 -2.72 -18.72
C PRO A 59 2.25 -1.79 -17.86
N PRO A 60 0.94 -1.68 -18.16
CA PRO A 60 0.04 -0.77 -17.46
C PRO A 60 -0.35 -1.22 -16.04
N ASP A 61 0.25 -2.29 -15.52
CA ASP A 61 0.01 -2.82 -14.18
C ASP A 61 1.32 -2.98 -13.39
N MET A 62 1.24 -2.75 -12.08
CA MET A 62 2.39 -2.75 -11.19
C MET A 62 3.04 -4.13 -11.07
N ILE A 63 2.26 -5.21 -10.97
CA ILE A 63 2.81 -6.56 -10.79
C ILE A 63 3.59 -6.98 -12.03
N GLY A 64 3.05 -6.76 -13.22
CA GLY A 64 3.75 -7.00 -14.47
C GLY A 64 5.06 -6.20 -14.58
N TRP A 65 5.04 -4.94 -14.13
CA TRP A 65 6.25 -4.11 -14.08
C TRP A 65 7.29 -4.68 -13.09
N LEU A 66 6.89 -5.08 -11.90
CA LEU A 66 7.78 -5.71 -10.91
C LEU A 66 8.42 -6.99 -11.44
N GLN A 67 7.65 -7.83 -12.16
CA GLN A 67 8.15 -9.07 -12.78
C GLN A 67 9.24 -8.82 -13.82
N GLY A 68 9.26 -7.65 -14.47
CA GLY A 68 10.30 -7.23 -15.40
C GLY A 68 11.62 -6.82 -14.75
N ALA A 69 11.65 -6.73 -13.40
CA ALA A 69 12.82 -6.44 -12.57
C ALA A 69 13.63 -5.23 -13.04
N HIS A 70 14.97 -5.32 -13.09
CA HIS A 70 15.86 -4.23 -13.52
C HIS A 70 15.54 -3.70 -14.92
N LYS A 71 15.09 -4.55 -15.83
CA LYS A 71 14.75 -4.14 -17.21
C LYS A 71 13.52 -3.22 -17.27
N SER A 72 12.53 -3.48 -16.45
CA SER A 72 11.36 -2.60 -16.32
C SER A 72 11.73 -1.29 -15.61
N ARG A 73 12.62 -1.35 -14.63
CA ARG A 73 13.14 -0.15 -13.95
C ARG A 73 13.92 0.75 -14.89
N GLU A 74 14.88 0.21 -15.66
CA GLU A 74 15.64 0.96 -16.68
C GLU A 74 14.71 1.62 -17.69
N ALA A 75 13.73 0.88 -18.20
CA ALA A 75 12.75 1.40 -19.15
C ALA A 75 11.90 2.53 -18.56
N ALA A 76 11.46 2.39 -17.30
CA ALA A 76 10.72 3.42 -16.60
C ALA A 76 11.56 4.69 -16.39
N GLU A 77 12.84 4.56 -16.02
CA GLU A 77 13.76 5.68 -15.85
C GLU A 77 14.00 6.43 -17.18
N GLN A 78 14.21 5.70 -18.28
CA GLN A 78 14.38 6.27 -19.63
C GLN A 78 13.10 6.98 -20.08
N GLY A 79 11.95 6.35 -19.96
CA GLY A 79 10.65 6.94 -20.28
C GLY A 79 10.35 8.20 -19.46
N LEU A 80 10.60 8.15 -18.15
CA LEU A 80 10.38 9.29 -17.24
C LEU A 80 11.31 10.47 -17.58
N ALA A 81 12.59 10.20 -17.86
CA ALA A 81 13.54 11.22 -18.31
C ALA A 81 13.11 11.86 -19.64
N PHE A 82 12.63 11.06 -20.59
CA PHE A 82 12.10 11.54 -21.85
C PHE A 82 10.86 12.43 -21.64
N ALA A 83 9.89 11.97 -20.84
CA ALA A 83 8.68 12.74 -20.53
C ALA A 83 9.01 14.10 -19.90
N ARG A 84 9.98 14.15 -18.96
CA ARG A 84 10.44 15.41 -18.34
C ARG A 84 11.03 16.38 -19.37
N ARG A 85 11.87 15.89 -20.30
CA ARG A 85 12.43 16.74 -21.38
C ARG A 85 11.33 17.29 -22.29
N ARG A 86 10.35 16.45 -22.66
CA ARG A 86 9.24 16.90 -23.51
C ARG A 86 8.34 17.91 -22.82
N LEU A 87 8.04 17.71 -21.54
CA LEU A 87 7.24 18.63 -20.72
C LEU A 87 7.91 19.99 -20.48
N ALA A 88 9.22 20.09 -20.56
CA ALA A 88 9.94 21.37 -20.52
C ALA A 88 9.75 22.19 -21.80
N LEU A 89 9.35 21.57 -22.91
CA LEU A 89 9.16 22.21 -24.20
C LEU A 89 7.69 22.47 -24.54
N GLU A 90 6.77 21.63 -24.04
CA GLU A 90 5.35 21.68 -24.34
C GLU A 90 4.49 21.24 -23.14
N SER A 91 3.35 21.87 -22.93
CA SER A 91 2.50 21.62 -21.75
C SER A 91 1.81 20.26 -21.77
N THR A 92 1.49 19.73 -22.94
CA THR A 92 0.76 18.47 -23.12
C THR A 92 1.44 17.62 -24.21
N PRO A 93 2.64 17.08 -23.92
CA PRO A 93 3.37 16.31 -24.91
C PRO A 93 2.64 15.01 -25.26
N VAL A 94 2.63 14.71 -26.55
CA VAL A 94 2.15 13.44 -27.08
C VAL A 94 3.30 12.66 -27.70
N GLY A 95 3.22 11.36 -27.61
CA GLY A 95 4.18 10.42 -28.17
C GLY A 95 3.63 9.65 -29.34
N LEU A 96 4.03 8.39 -29.41
CA LEU A 96 3.62 7.46 -30.46
C LEU A 96 2.10 7.37 -30.56
N GLU A 97 1.56 7.49 -31.78
CA GLU A 97 0.13 7.43 -32.10
C GLU A 97 -0.75 8.42 -31.28
N GLY A 98 -0.18 9.55 -30.89
CA GLY A 98 -0.91 10.56 -30.14
C GLY A 98 -1.14 10.23 -28.66
N ALA A 99 -0.48 9.19 -28.11
CA ALA A 99 -0.56 8.85 -26.70
C ALA A 99 -0.02 9.97 -25.83
N ARG A 100 -0.74 10.41 -24.84
CA ARG A 100 -0.29 11.44 -23.88
C ARG A 100 0.82 10.89 -23.01
N LEU A 101 1.89 11.68 -22.84
CA LEU A 101 3.03 11.28 -21.99
C LEU A 101 2.82 11.61 -20.52
N ALA A 102 1.93 12.54 -20.22
CA ALA A 102 1.64 12.90 -18.83
C ALA A 102 0.20 13.43 -18.68
N TYR A 103 -0.29 13.36 -17.44
CA TYR A 103 -1.61 13.81 -17.03
C TYR A 103 -1.50 14.74 -15.82
N ALA A 104 -2.37 15.75 -15.76
CA ALA A 104 -2.57 16.49 -14.52
C ALA A 104 -3.34 15.63 -13.51
N ARG A 105 -3.10 15.86 -12.22
CA ARG A 105 -3.74 15.09 -11.14
C ARG A 105 -5.26 15.06 -11.23
N ALA A 106 -5.87 16.19 -11.63
CA ALA A 106 -7.33 16.32 -11.78
C ALA A 106 -7.95 15.57 -12.97
N GLU A 107 -7.13 15.06 -13.88
CA GLU A 107 -7.60 14.37 -15.09
C GLU A 107 -7.69 12.84 -14.92
N ILE A 108 -7.21 12.34 -13.80
CA ILE A 108 -7.07 10.91 -13.53
C ILE A 108 -7.63 10.55 -12.16
N ARG A 109 -7.87 9.27 -11.93
CA ARG A 109 -8.14 8.72 -10.60
C ARG A 109 -6.92 7.91 -10.14
N LEU A 110 -6.37 8.23 -8.96
CA LEU A 110 -5.37 7.37 -8.33
C LEU A 110 -6.03 6.11 -7.77
N LEU A 111 -5.37 5.00 -8.01
CA LEU A 111 -5.73 3.71 -7.45
C LEU A 111 -4.68 3.30 -6.41
N ALA A 112 -4.95 2.25 -5.64
CA ALA A 112 -3.89 1.63 -4.85
C ALA A 112 -2.71 1.31 -5.76
N PRO A 113 -1.43 1.51 -5.34
CA PRO A 113 -0.25 1.13 -6.14
C PRO A 113 -0.32 -0.33 -6.61
N LEU A 114 -0.79 -1.22 -5.72
CA LEU A 114 -1.22 -2.57 -6.05
C LEU A 114 -2.71 -2.70 -5.74
N PRO A 115 -3.60 -2.57 -6.72
CA PRO A 115 -5.05 -2.65 -6.50
C PRO A 115 -5.48 -3.99 -5.90
N ARG A 116 -4.73 -5.04 -6.18
CA ARG A 116 -4.88 -6.37 -5.59
C ARG A 116 -3.49 -6.98 -5.41
N PRO A 117 -2.87 -6.89 -4.21
CA PRO A 117 -1.63 -7.61 -3.92
C PRO A 117 -1.80 -9.12 -4.12
N ARG A 118 -0.74 -9.85 -4.40
CA ARG A 118 -0.79 -11.32 -4.51
C ARG A 118 -1.14 -11.98 -3.18
N THR A 119 -0.49 -11.51 -2.13
CA THR A 119 -0.72 -11.91 -0.74
C THR A 119 -0.59 -10.69 0.17
N MET A 120 -1.11 -10.81 1.37
CA MET A 120 -0.86 -9.86 2.45
C MET A 120 -0.41 -10.62 3.68
N ARG A 121 0.72 -10.22 4.24
CA ARG A 121 1.18 -10.58 5.58
C ARG A 121 1.35 -9.30 6.37
N ASP A 122 0.62 -9.18 7.46
CA ASP A 122 0.71 -8.00 8.28
C ASP A 122 1.30 -8.36 9.64
N PHE A 123 2.46 -7.77 9.91
CA PHE A 123 3.27 -8.04 11.08
C PHE A 123 2.94 -7.08 12.22
N SER A 124 3.54 -7.30 13.37
CA SER A 124 3.45 -6.40 14.54
C SER A 124 4.84 -6.26 15.15
N ILE A 125 5.61 -5.25 14.66
CA ILE A 125 7.01 -5.10 15.02
C ILE A 125 7.29 -3.99 16.04
N TYR A 126 6.30 -3.15 16.35
CA TYR A 126 6.46 -2.01 17.26
C TYR A 126 6.12 -2.39 18.70
N GLU A 127 7.08 -2.17 19.59
CA GLU A 127 7.00 -2.58 21.00
C GLU A 127 5.86 -1.90 21.76
N GLU A 128 5.61 -0.63 21.47
CA GLU A 128 4.59 0.18 22.13
C GLU A 128 3.20 -0.35 21.82
N HIS A 129 2.89 -0.57 20.54
CA HIS A 129 1.62 -1.15 20.10
C HIS A 129 1.40 -2.54 20.72
N MET A 130 2.40 -3.42 20.66
CA MET A 130 2.29 -4.77 21.22
C MET A 130 2.05 -4.76 22.73
N THR A 131 2.56 -3.76 23.44
CA THR A 131 2.27 -3.60 24.87
C THR A 131 0.79 -3.31 25.12
N GLN A 132 0.14 -2.51 24.28
CA GLN A 132 -1.30 -2.23 24.39
C GLN A 132 -2.15 -3.45 24.01
N VAL A 133 -1.79 -4.15 22.94
CA VAL A 133 -2.48 -5.39 22.50
C VAL A 133 -2.47 -6.45 23.62
N GLU A 134 -1.40 -6.58 24.39
CA GLU A 134 -1.26 -7.53 25.51
C GLU A 134 -1.85 -7.00 26.84
N GLY A 135 -2.68 -5.96 26.79
CA GLY A 135 -3.39 -5.43 27.96
C GLY A 135 -2.56 -4.51 28.85
N GLY A 136 -1.50 -3.88 28.32
CA GLY A 136 -0.71 -2.88 29.02
C GLY A 136 0.16 -3.44 30.17
N SER A 137 0.25 -4.76 30.32
CA SER A 137 1.01 -5.40 31.42
C SER A 137 2.52 -5.19 31.35
N GLY A 138 3.04 -4.71 30.24
CA GLY A 138 4.48 -4.54 30.00
C GLY A 138 5.25 -5.85 29.83
N GLN A 139 4.61 -7.00 30.08
CA GLN A 139 5.21 -8.32 29.89
C GLN A 139 4.88 -8.85 28.50
N LYS A 140 5.81 -8.65 27.58
CA LYS A 140 5.73 -9.27 26.25
C LYS A 140 6.14 -10.72 26.31
N ARG A 141 5.49 -11.54 25.51
CA ARG A 141 5.90 -12.94 25.35
C ARG A 141 7.33 -12.99 24.84
N PRO A 142 8.26 -13.75 25.44
CA PRO A 142 9.64 -13.84 24.98
C PRO A 142 9.77 -14.22 23.49
N ALA A 143 8.82 -14.97 22.95
CA ALA A 143 8.75 -15.34 21.55
C ALA A 143 8.64 -14.12 20.60
N TRP A 144 7.98 -13.03 21.01
CA TRP A 144 7.84 -11.81 20.19
C TRP A 144 9.19 -11.16 19.87
N TYR A 145 10.17 -11.23 20.77
CA TYR A 145 11.51 -10.70 20.52
C TYR A 145 12.37 -11.57 19.59
N ARG A 146 11.92 -12.79 19.31
CA ARG A 146 12.63 -13.75 18.45
C ARG A 146 11.97 -13.95 17.10
N TRP A 147 10.65 -13.89 17.03
CA TRP A 147 9.85 -14.21 15.85
C TRP A 147 8.81 -13.13 15.63
N PRO A 148 8.84 -12.43 14.50
CA PRO A 148 7.84 -11.41 14.20
C PRO A 148 6.49 -12.07 13.95
N PRO A 149 5.46 -11.80 14.78
CA PRO A 149 4.13 -12.34 14.55
C PRO A 149 3.46 -11.62 13.38
N TYR A 150 2.66 -12.34 12.59
CA TYR A 150 1.84 -11.76 11.53
C TYR A 150 0.51 -12.50 11.38
N TYR A 151 -0.45 -11.85 10.74
CA TYR A 151 -1.63 -12.50 10.21
C TYR A 151 -1.64 -12.43 8.69
N LYS A 152 -2.39 -13.34 8.03
CA LYS A 152 -2.63 -13.29 6.58
C LYS A 152 -3.90 -12.51 6.32
N GLY A 153 -3.77 -11.34 5.69
CA GLY A 153 -4.88 -10.47 5.32
C GLY A 153 -5.55 -10.88 4.01
N ASN A 154 -6.69 -10.26 3.74
CA ASN A 154 -7.47 -10.49 2.53
C ASN A 154 -7.00 -9.56 1.39
N PRO A 155 -6.38 -10.08 0.30
CA PRO A 155 -5.95 -9.25 -0.83
C PRO A 155 -7.09 -8.53 -1.56
N ASP A 156 -8.32 -8.98 -1.41
CA ASP A 156 -9.48 -8.40 -2.07
C ASP A 156 -10.11 -7.23 -1.28
N SER A 157 -9.63 -6.93 -0.07
CA SER A 157 -10.12 -5.84 0.76
C SER A 157 -9.51 -4.47 0.44
N PHE A 158 -8.51 -4.41 -0.44
CA PHE A 158 -7.76 -3.18 -0.70
C PHE A 158 -8.54 -2.12 -1.47
N ARG A 159 -8.38 -0.88 -1.02
CA ARG A 159 -8.91 0.35 -1.61
C ARG A 159 -7.78 1.31 -1.91
N GLY A 160 -8.03 2.26 -2.80
CA GLY A 160 -7.06 3.26 -3.22
C GLY A 160 -7.17 4.59 -2.48
N PRO A 161 -6.28 5.55 -2.81
CA PRO A 161 -6.20 6.85 -2.13
C PRO A 161 -7.46 7.71 -2.19
N GLU A 162 -8.35 7.46 -3.17
CA GLU A 162 -9.58 8.25 -3.38
C GLU A 162 -10.85 7.55 -2.88
N ASP A 163 -10.70 6.38 -2.26
CA ASP A 163 -11.83 5.65 -1.73
C ASP A 163 -12.20 6.10 -0.31
N THR A 164 -13.41 5.78 0.13
CA THR A 164 -13.86 6.03 1.50
C THR A 164 -13.61 4.84 2.40
N VAL A 165 -13.52 5.07 3.72
CA VAL A 165 -13.46 4.01 4.74
C VAL A 165 -14.87 3.69 5.22
N PRO A 166 -15.39 2.47 4.98
CA PRO A 166 -16.68 2.07 5.51
C PRO A 166 -16.56 1.76 7.02
N TYR A 167 -17.48 2.31 7.81
CA TYR A 167 -17.64 1.94 9.21
C TYR A 167 -18.56 0.73 9.29
N PRO A 168 -18.07 -0.48 9.58
CA PRO A 168 -18.91 -1.68 9.57
C PRO A 168 -20.01 -1.63 10.61
N TYR A 169 -21.20 -2.12 10.25
CA TYR A 169 -22.38 -2.11 11.13
C TYR A 169 -22.19 -2.90 12.44
N TYR A 170 -21.24 -3.82 12.44
CA TYR A 170 -21.01 -4.76 13.55
C TYR A 170 -19.94 -4.29 14.56
N THR A 171 -19.41 -3.10 14.42
CA THR A 171 -18.42 -2.55 15.35
C THR A 171 -18.84 -1.17 15.86
N GLN A 172 -18.42 -0.83 17.07
CA GLN A 172 -18.46 0.50 17.64
C GLN A 172 -17.04 1.05 17.86
N LYS A 173 -16.02 0.27 17.49
CA LYS A 173 -14.61 0.59 17.70
C LYS A 173 -13.84 0.36 16.40
N LEU A 174 -14.12 1.23 15.41
CA LEU A 174 -13.31 1.28 14.18
C LEU A 174 -11.92 1.79 14.53
N ASP A 175 -10.92 1.01 14.21
CA ASP A 175 -9.52 1.37 14.35
C ASP A 175 -8.86 1.50 12.99
N LEU A 176 -8.00 2.51 12.83
CA LEU A 176 -7.25 2.77 11.62
C LEU A 176 -5.77 2.84 12.00
N GLU A 177 -5.00 1.90 11.48
CA GLU A 177 -3.61 1.64 11.85
C GLU A 177 -2.66 2.23 10.80
N PRO A 178 -1.81 3.22 11.18
CA PRO A 178 -0.81 3.77 10.28
C PRO A 178 0.40 2.83 10.20
N GLU A 179 0.66 2.29 9.02
CA GLU A 179 1.72 1.32 8.78
C GLU A 179 2.54 1.64 7.53
N ILE A 180 3.70 1.01 7.43
CA ILE A 180 4.47 0.94 6.19
C ILE A 180 4.18 -0.40 5.50
N GLY A 181 3.70 -0.32 4.28
CA GLY A 181 3.57 -1.46 3.37
C GLY A 181 4.87 -1.67 2.60
N ILE A 182 5.43 -2.87 2.69
CA ILE A 182 6.63 -3.31 1.97
C ILE A 182 6.17 -4.14 0.77
N VAL A 183 6.56 -3.76 -0.44
CA VAL A 183 6.21 -4.48 -1.66
C VAL A 183 7.39 -5.33 -2.13
N ILE A 184 7.17 -6.61 -2.34
CA ILE A 184 8.17 -7.54 -2.86
C ILE A 184 8.33 -7.35 -4.38
N GLY A 185 9.58 -7.25 -4.84
CA GLY A 185 9.93 -7.03 -6.25
C GLY A 185 10.61 -8.21 -6.95
N ARG A 186 11.02 -9.23 -6.19
CA ARG A 186 11.70 -10.42 -6.74
C ARG A 186 11.19 -11.70 -6.10
N GLU A 187 11.16 -12.76 -6.92
CA GLU A 187 10.90 -14.10 -6.41
C GLU A 187 12.09 -14.63 -5.62
N GLY A 188 11.84 -15.25 -4.48
CA GLY A 188 12.87 -15.87 -3.65
C GLY A 188 12.30 -16.73 -2.53
N SER A 189 13.16 -17.57 -1.98
CA SER A 189 12.84 -18.50 -0.89
C SER A 189 14.06 -18.70 0.00
N ASN A 190 13.85 -18.90 1.29
CA ASN A 190 14.90 -19.15 2.27
C ASN A 190 16.03 -18.09 2.27
N LEU A 191 15.63 -16.82 2.22
CA LEU A 191 16.55 -15.69 2.16
C LEU A 191 17.20 -15.44 3.52
N THR A 192 18.49 -15.10 3.52
CA THR A 192 19.11 -14.50 4.72
C THR A 192 18.68 -13.05 4.90
N ILE A 193 18.85 -12.50 6.09
CA ILE A 193 18.51 -11.09 6.39
C ILE A 193 19.31 -10.15 5.49
N GLU A 194 20.58 -10.48 5.22
CA GLU A 194 21.46 -9.69 4.37
C GLU A 194 21.02 -9.65 2.91
N GLN A 195 20.41 -10.74 2.42
CA GLN A 195 19.89 -10.84 1.05
C GLN A 195 18.50 -10.19 0.92
N ALA A 196 17.71 -10.25 1.96
CA ALA A 196 16.27 -9.94 1.94
C ALA A 196 15.97 -8.49 1.50
N GLY A 197 16.86 -7.54 1.80
CA GLY A 197 16.74 -6.14 1.38
C GLY A 197 16.67 -5.97 -0.14
N ASP A 198 17.38 -6.79 -0.91
CA ASP A 198 17.43 -6.75 -2.38
C ASP A 198 16.11 -7.23 -3.03
N TYR A 199 15.20 -7.78 -2.25
CA TYR A 199 13.89 -8.26 -2.71
C TYR A 199 12.78 -7.24 -2.52
N ILE A 200 13.07 -6.12 -1.86
CA ILE A 200 12.12 -5.01 -1.65
C ILE A 200 12.09 -4.11 -2.87
N ALA A 201 10.93 -4.01 -3.52
CA ALA A 201 10.69 -3.08 -4.62
C ALA A 201 10.49 -1.65 -4.15
N GLY A 202 9.89 -1.48 -2.98
CA GLY A 202 9.61 -0.18 -2.41
C GLY A 202 8.64 -0.23 -1.23
N TYR A 203 8.28 0.97 -0.79
CA TYR A 203 7.47 1.24 0.37
C TYR A 203 6.26 2.10 0.02
N THR A 204 5.16 1.89 0.74
CA THR A 204 3.92 2.64 0.58
C THR A 204 3.25 2.80 1.94
N ILE A 205 2.27 3.67 2.08
CA ILE A 205 1.43 3.70 3.28
C ILE A 205 0.43 2.55 3.21
N LEU A 206 0.34 1.78 4.27
CA LEU A 206 -0.74 0.84 4.52
C LEU A 206 -1.59 1.37 5.68
N MET A 207 -2.89 1.48 5.47
CA MET A 207 -3.86 1.69 6.54
C MET A 207 -4.60 0.38 6.76
N ASP A 208 -4.28 -0.33 7.83
CA ASP A 208 -5.00 -1.54 8.22
C ASP A 208 -6.23 -1.17 9.05
N CYS A 209 -7.40 -1.48 8.52
CA CYS A 209 -8.67 -1.14 9.14
C CYS A 209 -9.18 -2.30 10.01
N SER A 210 -9.45 -2.02 11.28
CA SER A 210 -9.76 -3.05 12.27
C SER A 210 -11.08 -2.77 13.02
N ALA A 211 -11.91 -3.79 13.21
CA ALA A 211 -13.08 -3.77 14.08
C ALA A 211 -12.72 -4.37 15.44
N ARG A 212 -12.34 -3.53 16.42
CA ARG A 212 -11.69 -3.99 17.67
C ARG A 212 -12.60 -4.74 18.65
N ASP A 213 -13.90 -4.51 18.61
CA ASP A 213 -14.90 -5.15 19.45
C ASP A 213 -15.56 -6.40 18.82
N GLY A 214 -15.06 -6.84 17.66
CA GLY A 214 -15.58 -8.00 16.93
C GLY A 214 -15.10 -9.37 17.44
N HIS A 215 -14.56 -9.49 18.67
CA HIS A 215 -13.97 -10.74 19.18
C HIS A 215 -14.95 -11.92 19.24
N GLU A 216 -16.22 -11.69 19.51
CA GLU A 216 -17.25 -12.74 19.54
C GLU A 216 -17.46 -13.41 18.18
N ARG A 217 -17.17 -12.67 17.09
CA ARG A 217 -17.29 -13.17 15.72
C ARG A 217 -16.05 -13.91 15.24
N GLU A 218 -14.97 -13.84 16.01
CA GLU A 218 -13.66 -14.34 15.60
C GLU A 218 -12.86 -14.81 16.81
N PRO A 219 -13.07 -16.05 17.26
CA PRO A 219 -12.39 -16.58 18.45
C PRO A 219 -10.88 -16.88 18.20
N PHE A 220 -10.45 -16.97 16.93
CA PHE A 220 -9.08 -17.35 16.57
C PHE A 220 -8.46 -16.33 15.61
N GLY A 221 -7.55 -15.50 16.12
CA GLY A 221 -6.74 -14.58 15.34
C GLY A 221 -7.51 -13.45 14.63
N PRO A 222 -6.82 -12.46 14.08
CA PRO A 222 -7.46 -11.41 13.32
C PRO A 222 -7.68 -11.83 11.86
N SER A 223 -8.91 -12.06 11.45
CA SER A 223 -9.33 -12.27 10.08
C SER A 223 -10.57 -11.47 9.74
N LYS A 224 -11.75 -11.90 10.20
CA LYS A 224 -13.03 -11.24 9.88
C LYS A 224 -13.11 -9.78 10.32
N ARG A 225 -12.41 -9.43 11.39
CA ARG A 225 -12.31 -8.06 11.89
C ARG A 225 -11.52 -7.11 11.00
N LYS A 226 -10.75 -7.65 10.03
CA LYS A 226 -9.84 -6.91 9.13
C LYS A 226 -10.17 -7.12 7.64
N ASP A 227 -11.20 -7.90 7.30
CA ASP A 227 -11.55 -8.23 5.91
C ASP A 227 -12.33 -7.13 5.17
N PHE A 228 -12.88 -6.13 5.87
CA PHE A 228 -13.84 -5.21 5.30
C PHE A 228 -13.21 -4.05 4.52
N CYS A 229 -11.97 -3.66 4.85
CA CYS A 229 -11.27 -2.55 4.24
C CYS A 229 -9.79 -2.57 4.62
N ASN A 230 -8.93 -2.36 3.65
CA ASN A 230 -7.55 -1.94 3.83
C ASN A 230 -7.23 -0.87 2.77
N ILE A 231 -6.36 0.10 3.06
CA ILE A 231 -6.03 1.15 2.10
C ILE A 231 -4.54 1.15 1.83
N LEU A 232 -4.18 1.30 0.56
CA LEU A 232 -2.80 1.31 0.11
C LEU A 232 -2.53 2.52 -0.78
N GLY A 233 -1.44 3.22 -0.53
CA GLY A 233 -1.04 4.37 -1.35
C GLY A 233 -0.26 5.44 -0.62
N PRO A 234 -0.17 6.67 -1.15
CA PRO A 234 -0.67 7.09 -2.47
C PRO A 234 0.20 6.60 -3.64
N CYS A 235 1.43 6.17 -3.36
CA CYS A 235 2.40 5.69 -4.35
C CYS A 235 3.29 4.59 -3.76
N LEU A 236 3.99 3.87 -4.62
CA LEU A 236 5.11 3.01 -4.27
C LEU A 236 6.41 3.80 -4.44
N VAL A 237 7.16 4.00 -3.36
CA VAL A 237 8.44 4.72 -3.34
C VAL A 237 9.58 3.70 -3.35
N THR A 238 10.47 3.80 -4.33
CA THR A 238 11.64 2.90 -4.43
C THR A 238 12.63 3.15 -3.29
N PRO A 239 13.39 2.12 -2.83
CA PRO A 239 14.23 2.22 -1.62
C PRO A 239 15.33 3.29 -1.69
N ASP A 240 15.75 3.68 -2.90
CA ASP A 240 16.76 4.73 -3.12
C ASP A 240 16.26 6.16 -2.84
N GLU A 241 14.95 6.35 -2.64
CA GLU A 241 14.33 7.67 -2.44
C GLU A 241 14.07 7.99 -0.95
N ILE A 242 14.05 6.99 -0.08
CA ILE A 242 13.71 7.18 1.35
C ILE A 242 14.56 6.30 2.27
N ASP A 243 14.79 6.78 3.48
CA ASP A 243 15.29 5.97 4.60
C ASP A 243 14.08 5.47 5.42
N GLU A 244 13.57 4.30 5.09
CA GLU A 244 12.42 3.70 5.76
C GLU A 244 12.61 3.59 7.29
N GLY A 245 13.84 3.50 7.75
CA GLY A 245 14.19 3.46 9.16
C GLY A 245 13.99 4.74 9.94
N ASN A 246 13.66 5.87 9.29
CA ASN A 246 13.58 7.17 9.94
C ASN A 246 12.55 8.11 9.30
N LEU A 247 11.33 7.64 9.08
CA LEU A 247 10.26 8.44 8.51
C LEU A 247 9.34 8.96 9.61
N ARG A 248 9.03 10.25 9.57
CA ARG A 248 7.99 10.84 10.42
C ARG A 248 6.62 10.36 9.95
N VAL A 249 5.79 9.94 10.91
CA VAL A 249 4.40 9.51 10.68
C VAL A 249 3.47 10.37 11.49
N ARG A 250 2.39 10.86 10.88
CA ARG A 250 1.34 11.64 11.55
C ARG A 250 -0.03 11.05 11.28
N VAL A 251 -0.88 11.06 12.30
CA VAL A 251 -2.31 10.79 12.18
C VAL A 251 -3.07 12.07 12.49
N ILE A 252 -3.95 12.48 11.57
CA ILE A 252 -4.72 13.71 11.66
C ILE A 252 -6.20 13.37 11.45
N VAL A 253 -7.08 13.84 12.35
CA VAL A 253 -8.54 13.64 12.25
C VAL A 253 -9.20 15.00 12.28
N ASP A 254 -9.98 15.34 11.23
CA ASP A 254 -10.64 16.63 11.04
C ASP A 254 -9.69 17.84 11.25
N GLY A 255 -8.42 17.70 10.82
CA GLY A 255 -7.38 18.72 10.95
C GLY A 255 -6.66 18.74 12.31
N GLU A 256 -7.10 17.99 13.32
CA GLU A 256 -6.41 17.81 14.60
C GLU A 256 -5.38 16.69 14.52
N THR A 257 -4.12 16.95 14.87
CA THR A 257 -3.09 15.92 15.00
C THR A 257 -3.37 15.05 16.23
N TRP A 258 -3.68 13.79 16.01
CA TRP A 258 -3.89 12.81 17.07
C TRP A 258 -2.61 12.10 17.48
N PHE A 259 -1.72 11.87 16.52
CA PHE A 259 -0.46 11.17 16.74
C PHE A 259 0.65 11.75 15.87
N GLU A 260 1.87 11.76 16.42
CA GLU A 260 3.11 11.96 15.67
C GLU A 260 4.16 11.00 16.19
N GLY A 261 4.83 10.27 15.29
CA GLY A 261 5.82 9.26 15.60
C GLY A 261 6.83 9.08 14.48
N ASN A 262 7.65 8.01 14.60
CA ASN A 262 8.72 7.72 13.67
C ASN A 262 8.83 6.22 13.43
N THR A 263 9.05 5.80 12.19
CA THR A 263 9.14 4.38 11.78
C THR A 263 10.30 3.61 12.40
N GLY A 264 11.35 4.30 12.84
CA GLY A 264 12.50 3.66 13.50
C GLY A 264 12.34 3.51 15.02
N HIS A 265 11.36 4.20 15.63
CA HIS A 265 11.25 4.25 17.08
C HIS A 265 10.70 2.94 17.65
N ARG A 266 11.47 2.31 18.57
CA ARG A 266 11.09 1.10 19.31
C ARG A 266 10.55 -0.06 18.45
N ARG A 267 11.01 -0.20 17.22
CA ARG A 267 10.75 -1.39 16.41
C ARG A 267 11.74 -2.50 16.75
N ASN A 268 11.25 -3.73 16.82
CA ASN A 268 12.09 -4.89 17.14
C ASN A 268 12.70 -5.55 15.90
N PHE A 269 12.09 -5.37 14.73
CA PHE A 269 12.52 -5.97 13.47
C PHE A 269 12.62 -4.92 12.37
N THR A 270 13.48 -5.16 11.38
CA THR A 270 13.58 -4.32 10.17
C THR A 270 12.80 -4.96 9.01
N PRO A 271 12.52 -4.23 7.90
CA PRO A 271 11.93 -4.81 6.70
C PRO A 271 12.64 -6.07 6.20
N ALA A 272 13.97 -6.09 6.24
CA ALA A 272 14.76 -7.26 5.85
C ALA A 272 14.47 -8.50 6.71
N HIS A 273 14.26 -8.34 8.02
CA HIS A 273 13.84 -9.44 8.89
C HIS A 273 12.47 -10.00 8.48
N LEU A 274 11.51 -9.11 8.14
CA LEU A 274 10.15 -9.52 7.75
C LEU A 274 10.16 -10.27 6.43
N VAL A 275 10.95 -9.80 5.46
CA VAL A 275 11.11 -10.45 4.16
C VAL A 275 11.81 -11.80 4.31
N ALA A 276 12.89 -11.88 5.08
CA ALA A 276 13.60 -13.14 5.36
C ALA A 276 12.65 -14.15 6.03
N PHE A 277 11.93 -13.73 7.07
CA PHE A 277 10.98 -14.59 7.78
C PHE A 277 9.81 -15.03 6.90
N SER A 278 9.30 -14.15 6.02
CA SER A 278 8.25 -14.49 5.06
C SER A 278 8.70 -15.50 4.01
N SER A 279 10.00 -15.58 3.73
CA SER A 279 10.58 -16.50 2.76
C SER A 279 11.03 -17.85 3.33
N ASP A 280 10.96 -18.01 4.68
CA ASP A 280 11.36 -19.26 5.35
C ASP A 280 10.40 -20.39 4.98
N GLN A 281 10.90 -21.40 4.26
CA GLN A 281 10.15 -22.54 3.71
C GLN A 281 8.95 -22.14 2.83
N GLU A 282 8.91 -20.88 2.35
CA GLU A 282 7.87 -20.35 1.46
C GLU A 282 8.52 -19.53 0.34
N THR A 283 7.93 -19.52 -0.85
CA THR A 283 8.38 -18.64 -1.94
C THR A 283 7.60 -17.32 -1.89
N ILE A 284 8.31 -16.22 -1.74
CA ILE A 284 7.77 -14.87 -1.93
C ILE A 284 7.86 -14.47 -3.40
N HIS A 285 6.93 -13.62 -3.85
CA HIS A 285 6.81 -13.26 -5.27
C HIS A 285 6.65 -11.75 -5.46
N PRO A 286 7.00 -11.21 -6.66
CA PRO A 286 6.69 -9.82 -7.02
C PRO A 286 5.20 -9.52 -6.82
N GLY A 287 4.90 -8.44 -6.09
CA GLY A 287 3.55 -8.04 -5.75
C GLY A 287 2.98 -8.63 -4.45
N ASP A 288 3.75 -9.44 -3.71
CA ASP A 288 3.42 -9.75 -2.31
C ASP A 288 3.56 -8.49 -1.46
N LEU A 289 2.63 -8.27 -0.53
CA LEU A 289 2.60 -7.14 0.40
C LEU A 289 2.89 -7.61 1.82
N ILE A 290 3.75 -6.87 2.50
CA ILE A 290 4.07 -7.07 3.92
C ILE A 290 3.79 -5.75 4.65
N GLY A 291 2.86 -5.75 5.63
CA GLY A 291 2.65 -4.67 6.58
C GLY A 291 3.64 -4.76 7.74
N THR A 292 4.07 -3.62 8.25
CA THR A 292 4.97 -3.56 9.41
C THR A 292 4.25 -3.69 10.74
N GLY A 293 2.94 -3.49 10.74
CA GLY A 293 2.16 -3.20 11.94
C GLY A 293 2.16 -1.71 12.28
N THR A 294 1.28 -1.35 13.19
CA THR A 294 1.04 0.02 13.64
C THR A 294 2.32 0.69 14.13
N VAL A 295 2.66 1.84 13.56
CA VAL A 295 3.81 2.66 13.97
C VAL A 295 3.55 3.27 15.36
N GLY A 296 4.36 2.88 16.33
CA GLY A 296 4.29 3.40 17.70
C GLY A 296 2.91 3.19 18.35
N LEU A 297 2.35 4.26 18.88
CA LEU A 297 0.99 4.32 19.45
C LEU A 297 0.01 5.02 18.52
N GLY A 298 0.16 4.82 17.19
CA GLY A 298 -0.52 5.62 16.16
C GLY A 298 -1.93 5.18 15.81
N CYS A 299 -2.40 4.03 16.27
CA CYS A 299 -3.76 3.58 15.97
C CYS A 299 -4.80 4.10 16.97
N SER A 300 -6.06 4.06 16.59
CA SER A 300 -7.18 4.56 17.41
C SER A 300 -7.28 3.83 18.74
N MET A 301 -6.97 2.52 18.76
CA MET A 301 -6.96 1.70 19.97
C MET A 301 -5.91 2.19 20.96
N ASP A 302 -4.69 2.43 20.51
CA ASP A 302 -3.58 2.86 21.37
C ASP A 302 -3.81 4.26 21.94
N MET A 303 -4.43 5.14 21.13
CA MET A 303 -4.79 6.49 21.54
C MET A 303 -6.05 6.55 22.41
N HIS A 304 -6.80 5.45 22.53
CA HIS A 304 -8.15 5.41 23.14
C HIS A 304 -9.13 6.44 22.54
N ARG A 305 -8.97 6.74 21.24
CA ARG A 305 -9.77 7.71 20.47
C ARG A 305 -10.30 7.02 19.21
N TRP A 306 -11.62 6.96 19.06
CA TRP A 306 -12.28 6.25 17.97
C TRP A 306 -12.86 7.24 16.98
N PRO A 307 -12.41 7.20 15.71
CA PRO A 307 -12.98 8.06 14.69
C PRO A 307 -14.43 7.66 14.40
N GLN A 308 -15.23 8.66 13.99
CA GLN A 308 -16.67 8.51 13.78
C GLN A 308 -17.06 8.67 12.31
N VAL A 309 -18.22 8.15 11.94
CA VAL A 309 -18.83 8.40 10.62
C VAL A 309 -18.95 9.90 10.38
N GLY A 310 -18.54 10.35 9.20
CA GLY A 310 -18.52 11.74 8.78
C GLY A 310 -17.19 12.45 9.00
N GLN A 311 -16.29 11.90 9.83
CA GLN A 311 -14.95 12.46 10.02
C GLN A 311 -14.01 12.12 8.88
N THR A 312 -12.99 12.95 8.72
CA THR A 312 -11.87 12.73 7.79
C THR A 312 -10.65 12.26 8.57
N PHE A 313 -10.09 11.14 8.16
CA PHE A 313 -8.89 10.55 8.75
C PHE A 313 -7.73 10.61 7.74
N THR A 314 -6.60 11.15 8.18
CA THR A 314 -5.39 11.30 7.35
C THR A 314 -4.20 10.60 8.01
N ILE A 315 -3.46 9.81 7.22
CA ILE A 315 -2.12 9.33 7.55
C ILE A 315 -1.14 10.05 6.64
N GLU A 316 -0.15 10.72 7.23
CA GLU A 316 0.99 11.30 6.51
C GLU A 316 2.25 10.53 6.86
N VAL A 317 3.03 10.15 5.85
CA VAL A 317 4.36 9.55 6.01
C VAL A 317 5.37 10.34 5.19
N GLU A 318 6.40 10.83 5.87
CA GLU A 318 7.49 11.59 5.25
C GLU A 318 8.10 10.82 4.09
N GLY A 319 8.37 11.50 2.98
CA GLY A 319 8.94 10.89 1.78
C GLY A 319 7.96 10.07 0.93
N ILE A 320 6.86 9.54 1.51
CA ILE A 320 5.86 8.78 0.75
C ILE A 320 4.71 9.69 0.31
N GLY A 321 4.05 10.37 1.24
CA GLY A 321 2.92 11.24 0.97
C GLY A 321 1.84 11.14 2.03
N SER A 322 0.57 11.33 1.63
CA SER A 322 -0.58 11.26 2.54
C SER A 322 -1.75 10.47 1.95
N LEU A 323 -2.48 9.81 2.83
CA LEU A 323 -3.77 9.18 2.56
C LEU A 323 -4.84 9.89 3.39
N THR A 324 -5.83 10.47 2.73
CA THR A 324 -6.93 11.21 3.40
C THR A 324 -8.26 10.60 2.99
N HIS A 325 -9.01 10.09 3.96
CA HIS A 325 -10.24 9.35 3.70
C HIS A 325 -11.39 9.85 4.57
N GLN A 326 -12.56 9.99 3.95
CA GLN A 326 -13.80 10.19 4.68
C GLN A 326 -14.30 8.85 5.22
N ILE A 327 -14.66 8.81 6.49
CA ILE A 327 -15.32 7.67 7.12
C ILE A 327 -16.81 7.74 6.82
N VAL A 328 -17.33 6.72 6.16
CA VAL A 328 -18.73 6.67 5.75
C VAL A 328 -19.45 5.53 6.47
N LYS A 329 -20.77 5.66 6.61
CA LYS A 329 -21.58 4.57 7.15
C LYS A 329 -21.45 3.36 6.24
N GLY A 330 -21.06 2.22 6.81
CA GLY A 330 -20.99 0.96 6.09
C GLY A 330 -22.38 0.46 5.67
N GLU A 331 -22.40 -0.50 4.76
CA GLU A 331 -23.63 -1.13 4.31
C GLU A 331 -24.35 -1.78 5.51
N GLN A 332 -25.66 -1.54 5.59
CA GLN A 332 -26.50 -2.17 6.61
C GLN A 332 -26.99 -3.51 6.08
N VAL A 333 -26.53 -4.56 6.74
CA VAL A 333 -26.96 -5.93 6.41
C VAL A 333 -28.17 -6.28 7.28
N THR A 334 -29.21 -6.79 6.69
CA THR A 334 -30.40 -7.25 7.42
C THR A 334 -30.11 -8.57 8.15
N ASP A 335 -30.79 -8.80 9.27
CA ASP A 335 -30.56 -9.96 10.17
C ASP A 335 -30.59 -11.33 9.49
N TYR A 336 -31.20 -11.45 8.30
CA TYR A 336 -31.27 -12.73 7.60
C TYR A 336 -29.91 -13.30 7.19
N VAL A 337 -28.89 -12.45 6.97
CA VAL A 337 -27.54 -12.89 6.56
C VAL A 337 -26.86 -13.73 7.63
N LEU A 338 -27.19 -13.47 8.90
CA LEU A 338 -26.63 -14.19 10.03
C LEU A 338 -27.61 -15.20 10.67
N LYS A 339 -28.84 -15.31 10.16
CA LYS A 339 -29.79 -16.33 10.61
C LYS A 339 -29.27 -17.74 10.31
N GLY A 340 -29.21 -18.59 11.33
CA GLY A 340 -28.76 -19.97 11.20
C GLY A 340 -27.25 -20.13 11.30
N MET A 341 -26.50 -19.10 11.69
CA MET A 341 -25.09 -19.23 12.10
C MET A 341 -24.92 -19.72 13.56
N ASP A 342 -26.01 -19.93 14.28
CA ASP A 342 -26.03 -20.70 15.55
C ASP A 342 -25.59 -22.12 15.20
N GLY A 343 -24.39 -22.52 15.51
CA GLY A 343 -23.80 -23.79 15.09
C GLY A 343 -24.71 -25.01 15.24
N PHE A 344 -24.41 -26.08 14.54
CA PHE A 344 -25.19 -27.36 14.63
C PHE A 344 -24.96 -28.11 15.93
N ILE A 345 -23.99 -27.72 16.75
CA ILE A 345 -23.70 -28.30 18.04
C ILE A 345 -24.19 -27.32 19.10
N PRO A 346 -25.23 -27.69 19.92
CA PRO A 346 -25.64 -26.85 21.02
C PRO A 346 -24.47 -26.56 21.98
N ALA A 347 -24.39 -25.36 22.49
CA ALA A 347 -23.44 -25.04 23.54
C ALA A 347 -23.71 -25.99 24.76
N PRO A 348 -22.65 -26.48 25.42
CA PRO A 348 -22.79 -27.38 26.58
C PRO A 348 -23.54 -26.75 27.74
#